data_61d96f2a24d80d089913dd824caefc59
#
_entry.id   61d96f2a24d80d089913dd824caefc59
#
_cell.length_a   1.000
_cell.length_b   1.000
_cell.length_c   1.000
_cell.angle_alpha   90.00
_cell.angle_beta   90.00
_cell.angle_gamma   90.00
#
_symmetry.space_group_name_H-M   'P 1'
#
loop_
_entity.id
_entity.type
_entity.pdbx_description
1 polymer ?
#
loop_
_entity_poly.entity_id
_entity_poly.type
_entity_poly.pdbx_seq_one_letter_code
_entity_poly.pdbx_strand_id
1 'polypeptide(L)'
;MSPVRRLSSFWIVLGVIAAGYLGFWFAMLAATATYTSPREVMEVLLSREIRYATLLSLVTCTASALLSAAIAVPVGYLMSRRRFPGHAFVDAALDIPIVLPPMVVGICLLIFFQTRAGGLIEQVIPLTYTVGGVIIAQFVIAAAFAIRTMRNVFDHLSPRPEQVALTLGATPSQAFRHVTLPAARSGIFAAASVAWARSLGEFGPILVFAGATRMKTEVLPTSVWLAWSVGELEQGVAVSLLMIAISMIVLVAVKMTGERV
;
A
#
# COMPACT_ATOMS: atom_id res chain seq x y z
N MET A 1 -10.73 28.70 38.50
CA MET A 1 -10.43 27.29 38.87
C MET A 1 -11.25 26.38 37.93
N SER A 2 -10.64 25.80 36.92
CA SER A 2 -11.31 24.88 36.01
C SER A 2 -11.56 23.55 36.73
N PRO A 3 -12.77 22.94 36.66
CA PRO A 3 -13.04 21.67 37.28
C PRO A 3 -12.18 20.59 36.58
N VAL A 4 -11.30 19.97 37.31
CA VAL A 4 -10.60 18.75 36.87
C VAL A 4 -11.69 17.72 36.52
N ARG A 5 -11.96 17.52 35.23
CA ARG A 5 -12.88 16.48 34.74
C ARG A 5 -12.34 15.16 35.25
N ARG A 6 -12.98 14.57 36.26
CA ARG A 6 -12.72 13.19 36.67
C ARG A 6 -12.93 12.32 35.43
N LEU A 7 -11.85 11.73 34.93
CA LEU A 7 -11.94 10.73 33.87
C LEU A 7 -12.91 9.64 34.32
N SER A 8 -14.00 9.46 33.60
CA SER A 8 -14.95 8.40 33.92
C SER A 8 -14.23 7.06 33.78
N SER A 9 -14.61 6.05 34.58
CA SER A 9 -14.05 4.69 34.53
C SER A 9 -13.99 4.14 33.09
N PHE A 10 -14.92 4.55 32.25
CA PHE A 10 -14.98 4.24 30.83
C PHE A 10 -13.70 4.70 30.06
N TRP A 11 -13.30 5.97 30.23
CA TRP A 11 -12.10 6.50 29.56
C TRP A 11 -10.81 5.88 30.08
N ILE A 12 -10.78 5.53 31.38
CA ILE A 12 -9.64 4.83 31.98
C ILE A 12 -9.50 3.44 31.37
N VAL A 13 -10.58 2.67 31.27
CA VAL A 13 -10.56 1.32 30.65
C VAL A 13 -10.10 1.39 29.21
N LEU A 14 -10.64 2.30 28.40
CA LEU A 14 -10.20 2.50 27.00
C LEU A 14 -8.73 2.87 26.93
N GLY A 15 -8.25 3.76 27.80
CA GLY A 15 -6.86 4.16 27.88
C GLY A 15 -5.93 2.99 28.22
N VAL A 16 -6.32 2.14 29.16
CA VAL A 16 -5.55 0.95 29.55
C VAL A 16 -5.45 -0.05 28.39
N ILE A 17 -6.56 -0.31 27.68
CA ILE A 17 -6.55 -1.19 26.51
C ILE A 17 -5.62 -0.65 25.41
N ALA A 18 -5.75 0.65 25.10
CA ALA A 18 -4.90 1.30 24.10
C ALA A 18 -3.42 1.29 24.49
N ALA A 19 -3.12 1.62 25.76
CA ALA A 19 -1.76 1.59 26.30
C ALA A 19 -1.17 0.18 26.32
N GLY A 20 -1.96 -0.83 26.67
CA GLY A 20 -1.55 -2.24 26.64
C GLY A 20 -1.18 -2.70 25.22
N TYR A 21 -2.01 -2.38 24.22
CA TYR A 21 -1.74 -2.69 22.82
C TYR A 21 -0.47 -1.99 22.31
N LEU A 22 -0.34 -0.69 22.54
CA LEU A 22 0.84 0.08 22.15
C LEU A 22 2.09 -0.42 22.90
N GLY A 23 1.98 -0.69 24.20
CA GLY A 23 3.07 -1.24 25.00
C GLY A 23 3.57 -2.58 24.49
N PHE A 24 2.67 -3.48 24.08
CA PHE A 24 3.03 -4.75 23.44
C PHE A 24 3.81 -4.53 22.13
N TRP A 25 3.31 -3.61 21.26
CA TRP A 25 4.00 -3.26 20.02
C TRP A 25 5.40 -2.71 20.27
N PHE A 26 5.54 -1.73 21.17
CA PHE A 26 6.85 -1.17 21.52
C PHE A 26 7.79 -2.20 22.15
N ALA A 27 7.28 -3.08 23.01
CA ALA A 27 8.08 -4.16 23.59
C ALA A 27 8.60 -5.13 22.51
N MET A 28 7.77 -5.49 21.53
CA MET A 28 8.16 -6.33 20.40
C MET A 28 9.24 -5.65 19.54
N LEU A 29 9.08 -4.37 19.22
CA LEU A 29 10.07 -3.62 18.45
C LEU A 29 11.40 -3.46 19.23
N ALA A 30 11.33 -3.18 20.54
CA ALA A 30 12.50 -3.11 21.39
C ALA A 30 13.23 -4.47 21.47
N ALA A 31 12.50 -5.57 21.64
CA ALA A 31 13.08 -6.91 21.61
C ALA A 31 13.76 -7.22 20.27
N THR A 32 13.15 -6.82 19.15
CA THR A 32 13.77 -6.96 17.81
C THR A 32 15.06 -6.17 17.72
N ALA A 33 15.07 -4.93 18.23
CA ALA A 33 16.27 -4.08 18.21
C ALA A 33 17.42 -4.63 19.07
N THR A 34 17.15 -5.40 20.12
CA THR A 34 18.21 -6.01 20.96
C THR A 34 18.86 -7.25 20.32
N TYR A 35 18.29 -7.77 19.23
CA TYR A 35 18.79 -8.97 18.55
C TYR A 35 19.95 -8.71 17.59
N THR A 36 20.25 -7.46 17.30
CA THR A 36 21.35 -7.05 16.42
C THR A 36 22.16 -5.94 17.05
N SER A 37 23.43 -5.83 16.67
CA SER A 37 24.31 -4.75 17.16
C SER A 37 24.22 -3.52 16.24
N PRO A 38 24.46 -2.29 16.77
CA PRO A 38 24.50 -1.09 15.95
C PRO A 38 25.56 -1.16 14.83
N ARG A 39 26.64 -1.90 15.05
CA ARG A 39 27.70 -2.11 14.07
C ARG A 39 27.19 -2.96 12.90
N GLU A 40 26.52 -4.06 13.17
CA GLU A 40 25.94 -4.95 12.15
C GLU A 40 24.86 -4.23 11.34
N VAL A 41 23.99 -3.47 12.00
CA VAL A 41 23.01 -2.62 11.30
C VAL A 41 23.71 -1.69 10.32
N MET A 42 24.80 -1.04 10.72
CA MET A 42 25.54 -0.12 9.85
C MET A 42 26.21 -0.86 8.70
N GLU A 43 26.81 -2.02 8.92
CA GLU A 43 27.44 -2.84 7.88
C GLU A 43 26.40 -3.29 6.84
N VAL A 44 25.22 -3.74 7.28
CA VAL A 44 24.11 -4.14 6.42
C VAL A 44 23.58 -2.95 5.61
N LEU A 45 23.38 -1.78 6.23
CA LEU A 45 22.89 -0.57 5.55
C LEU A 45 23.88 -0.04 4.51
N LEU A 46 25.18 -0.23 4.71
CA LEU A 46 26.22 0.18 3.78
C LEU A 46 26.46 -0.84 2.66
N SER A 47 25.93 -2.06 2.78
CA SER A 47 26.07 -3.08 1.75
C SER A 47 25.43 -2.64 0.43
N ARG A 48 26.07 -2.98 -0.68
CA ARG A 48 25.61 -2.60 -2.02
C ARG A 48 24.24 -3.20 -2.35
N GLU A 49 24.00 -4.42 -1.89
CA GLU A 49 22.77 -5.17 -2.09
C GLU A 49 21.58 -4.50 -1.42
N ILE A 50 21.70 -4.15 -0.13
CA ILE A 50 20.62 -3.52 0.63
C ILE A 50 20.34 -2.09 0.17
N ARG A 51 21.37 -1.35 -0.21
CA ARG A 51 21.17 -0.02 -0.83
C ARG A 51 20.40 -0.10 -2.15
N TYR A 52 20.73 -1.10 -2.99
CA TYR A 52 20.00 -1.35 -4.24
C TYR A 52 18.55 -1.77 -3.93
N ALA A 53 18.34 -2.73 -3.04
CA ALA A 53 17.01 -3.21 -2.64
C ALA A 53 16.16 -2.07 -2.05
N THR A 54 16.77 -1.17 -1.26
CA THR A 54 16.10 0.02 -0.71
C THR A 54 15.63 0.96 -1.83
N LEU A 55 16.54 1.33 -2.75
CA LEU A 55 16.19 2.20 -3.86
C LEU A 55 15.11 1.56 -4.74
N LEU A 56 15.26 0.28 -5.06
CA LEU A 56 14.29 -0.47 -5.86
C LEU A 56 12.93 -0.51 -5.17
N SER A 57 12.87 -0.78 -3.86
CA SER A 57 11.62 -0.75 -3.08
C SER A 57 10.93 0.60 -3.16
N LEU A 58 11.67 1.71 -2.95
CA LEU A 58 11.11 3.05 -2.99
C LEU A 58 10.55 3.39 -4.37
N VAL A 59 11.30 3.07 -5.44
CA VAL A 59 10.88 3.32 -6.83
C VAL A 59 9.66 2.48 -7.20
N THR A 60 9.69 1.17 -6.92
CA THR A 60 8.58 0.27 -7.29
C THR A 60 7.32 0.55 -6.48
N CYS A 61 7.43 0.84 -5.17
CA CYS A 61 6.30 1.25 -4.34
C CYS A 61 5.67 2.56 -4.84
N THR A 62 6.50 3.53 -5.23
CA THR A 62 6.00 4.80 -5.76
C THR A 62 5.30 4.61 -7.11
N ALA A 63 5.89 3.85 -8.02
CA ALA A 63 5.26 3.53 -9.31
C ALA A 63 3.94 2.77 -9.11
N SER A 64 3.94 1.74 -8.25
CA SER A 64 2.74 0.97 -7.91
C SER A 64 1.64 1.85 -7.28
N ALA A 65 2.00 2.74 -6.36
CA ALA A 65 1.04 3.64 -5.71
C ALA A 65 0.41 4.64 -6.70
N LEU A 66 1.21 5.20 -7.62
CA LEU A 66 0.71 6.11 -8.66
C LEU A 66 -0.24 5.39 -9.62
N LEU A 67 0.12 4.18 -10.07
CA LEU A 67 -0.76 3.35 -10.90
C LEU A 67 -2.05 2.99 -10.15
N SER A 68 -1.93 2.61 -8.89
CA SER A 68 -3.09 2.28 -8.02
C SER A 68 -4.02 3.47 -7.86
N ALA A 69 -3.50 4.66 -7.59
CA ALA A 69 -4.30 5.87 -7.47
C ALA A 69 -4.97 6.24 -8.80
N ALA A 70 -4.26 6.12 -9.93
CA ALA A 70 -4.80 6.39 -11.26
C ALA A 70 -6.00 5.50 -11.62
N ILE A 71 -5.99 4.22 -11.19
CA ILE A 71 -7.11 3.30 -11.37
C ILE A 71 -8.18 3.48 -10.29
N ALA A 72 -7.77 3.74 -9.04
CA ALA A 72 -8.70 3.87 -7.93
C ALA A 72 -9.65 5.05 -8.06
N VAL A 73 -9.20 6.16 -8.64
CA VAL A 73 -10.04 7.35 -8.85
C VAL A 73 -11.24 7.04 -9.75
N PRO A 74 -11.08 6.59 -11.00
CA PRO A 74 -12.23 6.32 -11.87
C PRO A 74 -13.08 5.14 -11.40
N VAL A 75 -12.45 4.07 -10.90
CA VAL A 75 -13.19 2.88 -10.42
C VAL A 75 -13.96 3.21 -9.14
N GLY A 76 -13.34 3.86 -8.17
CA GLY A 76 -14.00 4.28 -6.93
C GLY A 76 -15.16 5.24 -7.18
N TYR A 77 -14.98 6.20 -8.10
CA TYR A 77 -16.06 7.11 -8.50
C TYR A 77 -17.23 6.37 -9.16
N LEU A 78 -16.94 5.44 -10.10
CA LEU A 78 -17.97 4.64 -10.75
C LEU A 78 -18.76 3.81 -9.73
N MET A 79 -18.08 3.12 -8.84
CA MET A 79 -18.68 2.26 -7.82
C MET A 79 -19.51 3.05 -6.79
N SER A 80 -19.12 4.29 -6.49
CA SER A 80 -19.85 5.16 -5.56
C SER A 80 -21.08 5.80 -6.21
N ARG A 81 -20.99 6.28 -7.47
CA ARG A 81 -22.03 7.11 -8.11
C ARG A 81 -23.02 6.35 -8.97
N ARG A 82 -22.69 5.15 -9.42
CA ARG A 82 -23.53 4.39 -10.34
C ARG A 82 -23.95 3.04 -9.78
N ARG A 83 -25.24 2.74 -9.88
CA ARG A 83 -25.81 1.41 -9.65
C ARG A 83 -26.10 0.78 -11.02
N PHE A 84 -25.58 -0.41 -11.25
CA PHE A 84 -25.76 -1.17 -12.49
C PHE A 84 -26.01 -2.66 -12.19
N PRO A 85 -26.60 -3.42 -13.10
CA PRO A 85 -26.75 -4.86 -12.92
C PRO A 85 -25.37 -5.52 -12.69
N GLY A 86 -25.26 -6.37 -11.64
CA GLY A 86 -23.98 -6.98 -11.26
C GLY A 86 -23.07 -6.12 -10.37
N HIS A 87 -23.51 -4.93 -9.93
CA HIS A 87 -22.72 -4.05 -9.06
C HIS A 87 -22.13 -4.78 -7.83
N ALA A 88 -22.95 -5.60 -7.15
CA ALA A 88 -22.48 -6.37 -5.98
C ALA A 88 -21.42 -7.41 -6.34
N PHE A 89 -21.51 -8.02 -7.52
CA PHE A 89 -20.50 -8.98 -8.00
C PHE A 89 -19.18 -8.27 -8.31
N VAL A 90 -19.24 -7.13 -9.01
CA VAL A 90 -18.04 -6.32 -9.31
C VAL A 90 -17.40 -5.82 -8.03
N ASP A 91 -18.20 -5.37 -7.06
CA ASP A 91 -17.75 -4.94 -5.74
C ASP A 91 -16.97 -6.07 -5.02
N ALA A 92 -17.59 -7.25 -4.94
CA ALA A 92 -16.92 -8.41 -4.35
C ALA A 92 -15.64 -8.80 -5.13
N ALA A 93 -15.66 -8.72 -6.46
CA ALA A 93 -14.48 -9.04 -7.28
C ALA A 93 -13.31 -8.08 -7.06
N LEU A 94 -13.58 -6.79 -6.84
CA LEU A 94 -12.57 -5.79 -6.51
C LEU A 94 -11.95 -6.01 -5.12
N ASP A 95 -12.69 -6.64 -4.20
CA ASP A 95 -12.21 -6.97 -2.86
C ASP A 95 -11.43 -8.32 -2.80
N ILE A 96 -11.50 -9.17 -3.84
CA ILE A 96 -10.81 -10.47 -3.86
C ILE A 96 -9.32 -10.35 -3.51
N PRO A 97 -8.53 -9.42 -4.11
CA PRO A 97 -7.10 -9.32 -3.79
C PRO A 97 -6.81 -8.95 -2.33
N ILE A 98 -7.77 -8.36 -1.62
CA ILE A 98 -7.63 -8.01 -0.19
C ILE A 98 -7.75 -9.26 0.68
N VAL A 99 -8.61 -10.20 0.29
CA VAL A 99 -8.94 -11.40 1.07
C VAL A 99 -8.01 -12.57 0.77
N LEU A 100 -7.55 -12.68 -0.47
CA LEU A 100 -6.65 -13.77 -0.87
C LEU A 100 -5.30 -13.69 -0.16
N PRO A 101 -4.73 -14.83 0.23
CA PRO A 101 -3.33 -14.88 0.65
C PRO A 101 -2.43 -14.29 -0.45
N PRO A 102 -1.50 -13.38 -0.12
CA PRO A 102 -0.69 -12.69 -1.13
C PRO A 102 0.05 -13.61 -2.09
N MET A 103 0.57 -14.76 -1.61
CA MET A 103 1.24 -15.75 -2.47
C MET A 103 0.31 -16.31 -3.55
N VAL A 104 -0.98 -16.49 -3.26
CA VAL A 104 -1.97 -16.98 -4.25
C VAL A 104 -2.13 -15.98 -5.38
N VAL A 105 -2.14 -14.69 -5.08
CA VAL A 105 -2.15 -13.63 -6.11
C VAL A 105 -0.92 -13.72 -7.01
N GLY A 106 0.25 -13.98 -6.43
CA GLY A 106 1.49 -14.19 -7.20
C GLY A 106 1.41 -15.40 -8.14
N ILE A 107 0.84 -16.51 -7.66
CA ILE A 107 0.62 -17.71 -8.49
C ILE A 107 -0.38 -17.41 -9.62
N CYS A 108 -1.48 -16.72 -9.33
CA CYS A 108 -2.45 -16.31 -10.34
C CYS A 108 -1.81 -15.44 -11.44
N LEU A 109 -0.96 -14.47 -11.04
CA LEU A 109 -0.19 -13.65 -11.98
C LEU A 109 0.72 -14.51 -12.85
N LEU A 110 1.52 -15.40 -12.24
CA LEU A 110 2.46 -16.25 -12.95
C LEU A 110 1.72 -17.15 -13.98
N ILE A 111 0.60 -17.76 -13.57
CA ILE A 111 -0.21 -18.59 -14.46
C ILE A 111 -0.82 -17.74 -15.58
N PHE A 112 -1.36 -16.56 -15.27
CA PHE A 112 -1.93 -15.67 -16.27
C PHE A 112 -0.93 -15.32 -17.37
N PHE A 113 0.30 -14.96 -17.02
CA PHE A 113 1.34 -14.62 -17.99
C PHE A 113 1.85 -15.81 -18.80
N GLN A 114 1.54 -17.05 -18.40
CA GLN A 114 1.79 -18.26 -19.20
C GLN A 114 0.64 -18.60 -20.17
N THR A 115 -0.53 -17.93 -20.04
CA THR A 115 -1.62 -18.09 -21.01
C THR A 115 -1.30 -17.39 -22.33
N ARG A 116 -2.09 -17.69 -23.40
CA ARG A 116 -1.94 -16.98 -24.68
C ARG A 116 -2.10 -15.46 -24.55
N ALA A 117 -3.07 -15.02 -23.75
CA ALA A 117 -3.31 -13.60 -23.54
C ALA A 117 -2.16 -12.92 -22.78
N GLY A 118 -1.71 -13.50 -21.69
CA GLY A 118 -0.57 -13.00 -20.93
C GLY A 118 0.73 -13.06 -21.72
N GLY A 119 0.93 -14.14 -22.50
CA GLY A 119 2.11 -14.30 -23.35
C GLY A 119 2.23 -13.24 -24.46
N LEU A 120 1.10 -12.73 -24.99
CA LEU A 120 1.12 -11.60 -25.94
C LEU A 120 1.60 -10.31 -25.26
N ILE A 121 1.20 -10.08 -24.01
CA ILE A 121 1.69 -8.93 -23.23
C ILE A 121 3.18 -9.09 -22.93
N GLU A 122 3.60 -10.29 -22.55
CA GLU A 122 4.98 -10.60 -22.20
C GLU A 122 5.95 -10.43 -23.38
N GLN A 123 5.49 -10.66 -24.63
CA GLN A 123 6.28 -10.40 -25.84
C GLN A 123 6.54 -8.92 -26.08
N VAL A 124 5.62 -8.04 -25.64
CA VAL A 124 5.75 -6.58 -25.84
C VAL A 124 6.46 -5.95 -24.63
N ILE A 125 6.08 -6.38 -23.43
CA ILE A 125 6.62 -5.86 -22.17
C ILE A 125 6.97 -7.07 -21.29
N PRO A 126 8.27 -7.42 -21.16
CA PRO A 126 8.67 -8.52 -20.29
C PRO A 126 8.45 -8.15 -18.82
N LEU A 127 7.55 -8.85 -18.16
CA LEU A 127 7.16 -8.61 -16.78
C LEU A 127 7.63 -9.72 -15.84
N THR A 128 7.54 -10.98 -16.27
CA THR A 128 7.93 -12.12 -15.43
C THR A 128 9.43 -12.05 -15.11
N TYR A 129 9.78 -12.19 -13.81
CA TYR A 129 11.15 -12.10 -13.28
C TYR A 129 11.90 -10.79 -13.61
N THR A 130 11.16 -9.67 -13.72
CA THR A 130 11.71 -8.34 -13.97
C THR A 130 11.26 -7.33 -12.91
N VAL A 131 11.85 -6.12 -12.94
CA VAL A 131 11.41 -4.98 -12.10
C VAL A 131 9.96 -4.58 -12.43
N GLY A 132 9.56 -4.68 -13.70
CA GLY A 132 8.16 -4.48 -14.10
C GLY A 132 7.21 -5.46 -13.39
N GLY A 133 7.65 -6.71 -13.25
CA GLY A 133 6.92 -7.72 -12.47
C GLY A 133 6.79 -7.38 -11.00
N VAL A 134 7.81 -6.79 -10.38
CA VAL A 134 7.72 -6.29 -9.00
C VAL A 134 6.61 -5.24 -8.89
N ILE A 135 6.59 -4.26 -9.81
CA ILE A 135 5.58 -3.20 -9.82
C ILE A 135 4.17 -3.79 -9.99
N ILE A 136 3.97 -4.72 -10.92
CA ILE A 136 2.66 -5.35 -11.16
C ILE A 136 2.22 -6.20 -9.96
N ALA A 137 3.13 -6.96 -9.36
CA ALA A 137 2.84 -7.75 -8.16
C ALA A 137 2.37 -6.89 -6.99
N GLN A 138 3.04 -5.75 -6.76
CA GLN A 138 2.63 -4.75 -5.77
C GLN A 138 1.30 -4.09 -6.15
N PHE A 139 1.15 -3.69 -7.42
CA PHE A 139 -0.01 -2.96 -7.93
C PHE A 139 -1.32 -3.73 -7.73
N VAL A 140 -1.39 -5.02 -8.04
CA VAL A 140 -2.64 -5.78 -7.98
C VAL A 140 -3.27 -5.74 -6.59
N ILE A 141 -2.45 -5.83 -5.54
CA ILE A 141 -2.94 -5.77 -4.16
C ILE A 141 -3.18 -4.32 -3.73
N ALA A 142 -2.21 -3.44 -3.98
CA ALA A 142 -2.29 -2.03 -3.58
C ALA A 142 -3.48 -1.32 -4.23
N ALA A 143 -3.81 -1.64 -5.49
CA ALA A 143 -4.94 -1.08 -6.20
C ALA A 143 -6.28 -1.41 -5.54
N ALA A 144 -6.47 -2.63 -5.04
CA ALA A 144 -7.69 -3.02 -4.35
C ALA A 144 -7.93 -2.15 -3.08
N PHE A 145 -6.88 -1.93 -2.29
CA PHE A 145 -6.94 -1.03 -1.13
C PHE A 145 -7.19 0.43 -1.53
N ALA A 146 -6.53 0.91 -2.59
CA ALA A 146 -6.73 2.26 -3.09
C ALA A 146 -8.16 2.47 -3.62
N ILE A 147 -8.72 1.52 -4.37
CA ILE A 147 -10.10 1.56 -4.90
C ILE A 147 -11.09 1.63 -3.75
N ARG A 148 -10.93 0.79 -2.73
CA ARG A 148 -11.78 0.80 -1.54
C ARG A 148 -11.71 2.14 -0.81
N THR A 149 -10.52 2.69 -0.65
CA THR A 149 -10.32 4.01 -0.03
C THR A 149 -11.00 5.10 -0.86
N MET A 150 -10.78 5.13 -2.17
CA MET A 150 -11.41 6.14 -3.05
C MET A 150 -12.92 6.03 -3.09
N ARG A 151 -13.47 4.80 -3.10
CA ARG A 151 -14.92 4.61 -3.00
C ARG A 151 -15.47 5.22 -1.72
N ASN A 152 -14.87 4.93 -0.56
CA ASN A 152 -15.28 5.52 0.71
C ASN A 152 -15.21 7.05 0.69
N VAL A 153 -14.17 7.63 0.08
CA VAL A 153 -14.06 9.08 -0.10
C VAL A 153 -15.24 9.62 -0.91
N PHE A 154 -15.55 9.03 -2.06
CA PHE A 154 -16.66 9.48 -2.89
C PHE A 154 -18.03 9.22 -2.24
N ASP A 155 -18.20 8.15 -1.47
CA ASP A 155 -19.45 7.88 -0.74
C ASP A 155 -19.73 8.96 0.33
N HIS A 156 -18.68 9.53 0.95
CA HIS A 156 -18.81 10.61 1.93
C HIS A 156 -18.89 12.01 1.30
N LEU A 157 -18.48 12.18 0.05
CA LEU A 157 -18.61 13.44 -0.66
C LEU A 157 -20.06 13.68 -1.11
N SER A 158 -20.63 14.81 -0.70
CA SER A 158 -21.98 15.21 -1.14
C SER A 158 -22.07 15.26 -2.68
N PRO A 159 -23.08 14.63 -3.30
CA PRO A 159 -23.29 14.71 -4.75
C PRO A 159 -23.89 16.05 -5.20
N ARG A 160 -24.36 16.89 -4.27
CA ARG A 160 -25.09 18.14 -4.60
C ARG A 160 -24.30 19.12 -5.47
N PRO A 161 -23.01 19.45 -5.17
CA PRO A 161 -22.25 20.37 -6.02
C PRO A 161 -22.10 19.87 -7.47
N GLU A 162 -21.94 18.56 -7.65
CA GLU A 162 -21.87 17.93 -8.97
C GLU A 162 -23.21 18.05 -9.71
N GLN A 163 -24.33 17.81 -9.01
CA GLN A 163 -25.68 17.94 -9.59
C GLN A 163 -25.97 19.40 -9.99
N VAL A 164 -25.56 20.37 -9.18
CA VAL A 164 -25.70 21.80 -9.53
C VAL A 164 -24.89 22.14 -10.79
N ALA A 165 -23.67 21.65 -10.92
CA ALA A 165 -22.88 21.86 -12.12
C ALA A 165 -23.58 21.30 -13.38
N LEU A 166 -24.17 20.10 -13.27
CA LEU A 166 -24.95 19.50 -14.37
C LEU A 166 -26.18 20.33 -14.74
N THR A 167 -26.92 20.89 -13.77
CA THR A 167 -28.08 21.77 -14.04
C THR A 167 -27.68 23.10 -14.68
N LEU A 168 -26.45 23.56 -14.44
CA LEU A 168 -25.87 24.74 -15.10
C LEU A 168 -25.29 24.43 -16.50
N GLY A 169 -25.49 23.22 -17.02
CA GLY A 169 -25.10 22.85 -18.39
C GLY A 169 -23.72 22.22 -18.51
N ALA A 170 -23.02 21.92 -17.39
CA ALA A 170 -21.78 21.18 -17.45
C ALA A 170 -22.01 19.73 -17.89
N THR A 171 -21.12 19.19 -18.71
CA THR A 171 -21.11 17.76 -19.01
C THR A 171 -20.68 16.93 -17.80
N PRO A 172 -21.02 15.63 -17.71
CA PRO A 172 -20.58 14.78 -16.61
C PRO A 172 -19.04 14.77 -16.41
N SER A 173 -18.29 14.80 -17.52
CA SER A 173 -16.80 14.88 -17.45
C SER A 173 -16.32 16.21 -16.88
N GLN A 174 -16.99 17.33 -17.22
CA GLN A 174 -16.66 18.66 -16.68
C GLN A 174 -17.01 18.73 -15.19
N ALA A 175 -18.20 18.26 -14.78
CA ALA A 175 -18.62 18.20 -13.38
C ALA A 175 -17.64 17.35 -12.55
N PHE A 176 -17.24 16.18 -13.06
CA PHE A 176 -16.23 15.35 -12.40
C PHE A 176 -14.90 16.08 -12.25
N ARG A 177 -14.34 16.62 -13.35
CA ARG A 177 -12.99 17.21 -13.34
C ARG A 177 -12.88 18.51 -12.56
N HIS A 178 -13.93 19.36 -12.60
CA HIS A 178 -13.87 20.71 -12.01
C HIS A 178 -14.52 20.80 -10.62
N VAL A 179 -15.36 19.84 -10.24
CA VAL A 179 -16.08 19.84 -8.96
C VAL A 179 -15.67 18.67 -8.09
N THR A 180 -15.90 17.43 -8.56
CA THR A 180 -15.74 16.23 -7.74
C THR A 180 -14.27 15.90 -7.49
N LEU A 181 -13.44 15.93 -8.52
CA LEU A 181 -12.01 15.57 -8.42
C LEU A 181 -11.22 16.53 -7.52
N PRO A 182 -11.36 17.87 -7.63
CA PRO A 182 -10.73 18.79 -6.70
C PRO A 182 -11.21 18.62 -5.24
N ALA A 183 -12.51 18.33 -5.05
CA ALA A 183 -13.07 18.07 -3.72
C ALA A 183 -12.53 16.76 -3.10
N ALA A 184 -12.11 15.80 -3.94
CA ALA A 184 -11.56 14.51 -3.51
C ALA A 184 -10.03 14.50 -3.32
N ARG A 185 -9.32 15.63 -3.51
CA ARG A 185 -7.85 15.67 -3.55
C ARG A 185 -7.16 15.06 -2.30
N SER A 186 -7.67 15.37 -1.10
CA SER A 186 -7.15 14.80 0.14
C SER A 186 -7.36 13.28 0.19
N GLY A 187 -8.52 12.81 -0.30
CA GLY A 187 -8.82 11.39 -0.43
C GLY A 187 -7.93 10.68 -1.44
N ILE A 188 -7.59 11.31 -2.57
CA ILE A 188 -6.65 10.77 -3.56
C ILE A 188 -5.27 10.60 -2.94
N PHE A 189 -4.80 11.62 -2.19
CA PHE A 189 -3.54 11.52 -1.48
C PHE A 189 -3.56 10.41 -0.42
N ALA A 190 -4.65 10.27 0.33
CA ALA A 190 -4.82 9.19 1.29
C ALA A 190 -4.81 7.80 0.61
N ALA A 191 -5.51 7.64 -0.51
CA ALA A 191 -5.53 6.39 -1.27
C ALA A 191 -4.15 6.03 -1.83
N ALA A 192 -3.41 7.00 -2.38
CA ALA A 192 -2.04 6.80 -2.85
C ALA A 192 -1.10 6.41 -1.69
N SER A 193 -1.27 7.02 -0.52
CA SER A 193 -0.48 6.73 0.67
C SER A 193 -0.74 5.31 1.20
N VAL A 194 -2.00 4.88 1.24
CA VAL A 194 -2.38 3.51 1.62
C VAL A 194 -1.80 2.52 0.61
N ALA A 195 -1.90 2.79 -0.70
CA ALA A 195 -1.33 1.95 -1.74
C ALA A 195 0.20 1.84 -1.60
N TRP A 196 0.88 2.95 -1.31
CA TRP A 196 2.32 2.97 -1.12
C TRP A 196 2.76 2.14 0.09
N ALA A 197 2.12 2.35 1.23
CA ALA A 197 2.39 1.60 2.45
C ALA A 197 2.13 0.10 2.26
N ARG A 198 1.06 -0.24 1.54
CA ARG A 198 0.72 -1.63 1.23
C ARG A 198 1.74 -2.26 0.30
N SER A 199 2.21 -1.53 -0.73
CA SER A 199 3.25 -1.98 -1.66
C SER A 199 4.57 -2.28 -0.97
N LEU A 200 4.97 -1.46 0.02
CA LEU A 200 6.23 -1.67 0.75
C LEU A 200 6.24 -2.97 1.55
N GLY A 201 5.09 -3.40 2.06
CA GLY A 201 4.95 -4.66 2.79
C GLY A 201 4.72 -5.89 1.91
N GLU A 202 4.65 -5.73 0.58
CA GLU A 202 4.40 -6.87 -0.30
C GLU A 202 5.64 -7.75 -0.47
N PHE A 203 5.45 -9.03 -0.16
CA PHE A 203 6.48 -10.06 -0.26
C PHE A 203 6.03 -11.22 -1.17
N GLY A 204 4.89 -11.84 -0.85
CA GLY A 204 4.44 -13.08 -1.47
C GLY A 204 4.31 -13.03 -2.99
N PRO A 205 3.54 -12.08 -3.55
CA PRO A 205 3.39 -11.97 -5.00
C PRO A 205 4.69 -11.65 -5.71
N ILE A 206 5.56 -10.84 -5.09
CA ILE A 206 6.86 -10.49 -5.66
C ILE A 206 7.72 -11.75 -5.76
N LEU A 207 7.83 -12.51 -4.67
CA LEU A 207 8.65 -13.72 -4.63
C LEU A 207 8.26 -14.71 -5.71
N VAL A 208 6.95 -14.93 -5.90
CA VAL A 208 6.43 -15.91 -6.86
C VAL A 208 6.52 -15.41 -8.31
N PHE A 209 6.14 -14.17 -8.57
CA PHE A 209 5.99 -13.64 -9.93
C PHE A 209 7.26 -12.96 -10.46
N ALA A 210 7.94 -12.17 -9.63
CA ALA A 210 9.13 -11.41 -10.03
C ALA A 210 10.43 -12.07 -9.55
N GLY A 211 10.36 -13.00 -8.59
CA GLY A 211 11.52 -13.58 -7.94
C GLY A 211 12.23 -12.61 -6.99
N ALA A 212 13.28 -13.10 -6.31
CA ALA A 212 14.09 -12.33 -5.37
C ALA A 212 15.57 -12.44 -5.77
N THR A 213 15.91 -11.97 -6.97
CA THR A 213 17.28 -12.02 -7.47
C THR A 213 18.06 -10.79 -7.00
N ARG A 214 19.18 -11.04 -6.28
CA ARG A 214 20.07 -9.97 -5.80
C ARG A 214 20.49 -9.04 -6.93
N MET A 215 20.49 -7.73 -6.68
CA MET A 215 20.84 -6.68 -7.62
C MET A 215 19.96 -6.64 -8.89
N LYS A 216 18.77 -7.28 -8.88
CA LYS A 216 17.84 -7.27 -10.03
C LYS A 216 16.39 -7.03 -9.59
N THR A 217 15.78 -7.95 -8.87
CA THR A 217 14.37 -7.91 -8.43
C THR A 217 14.21 -7.96 -6.92
N GLU A 218 15.30 -8.06 -6.19
CA GLU A 218 15.32 -8.06 -4.75
C GLU A 218 14.86 -6.70 -4.21
N VAL A 219 13.82 -6.71 -3.40
CA VAL A 219 13.28 -5.57 -2.65
C VAL A 219 13.40 -5.85 -1.16
N LEU A 220 13.25 -4.83 -0.30
CA LEU A 220 13.46 -4.98 1.14
C LEU A 220 12.72 -6.17 1.78
N PRO A 221 11.41 -6.41 1.53
CA PRO A 221 10.74 -7.57 2.09
C PRO A 221 11.35 -8.91 1.64
N THR A 222 11.79 -9.00 0.39
CA THR A 222 12.43 -10.21 -0.11
C THR A 222 13.86 -10.36 0.39
N SER A 223 14.57 -9.27 0.70
CA SER A 223 15.89 -9.32 1.36
C SER A 223 15.79 -9.90 2.77
N VAL A 224 14.76 -9.54 3.55
CA VAL A 224 14.51 -10.15 4.87
C VAL A 224 14.32 -11.66 4.73
N TRP A 225 13.52 -12.10 3.76
CA TRP A 225 13.27 -13.51 3.53
C TRP A 225 14.54 -14.26 3.07
N LEU A 226 15.33 -13.67 2.16
CA LEU A 226 16.58 -14.24 1.70
C LEU A 226 17.57 -14.43 2.86
N ALA A 227 17.76 -13.40 3.69
CA ALA A 227 18.64 -13.48 4.86
C ALA A 227 18.18 -14.59 5.81
N TRP A 228 16.87 -14.67 6.08
CA TRP A 228 16.34 -15.73 6.94
C TRP A 228 16.51 -17.13 6.33
N SER A 229 16.28 -17.29 5.02
CA SER A 229 16.37 -18.61 4.34
C SER A 229 17.79 -19.18 4.31
N VAL A 230 18.82 -18.34 4.41
CA VAL A 230 20.24 -18.75 4.47
C VAL A 230 20.80 -18.77 5.90
N GLY A 231 19.98 -18.44 6.92
CA GLY A 231 20.37 -18.45 8.33
C GLY A 231 21.05 -17.18 8.83
N GLU A 232 21.09 -16.12 8.04
CA GLU A 232 21.66 -14.81 8.40
C GLU A 232 20.62 -13.96 9.15
N LEU A 233 20.22 -14.42 10.36
CA LEU A 233 19.14 -13.81 11.12
C LEU A 233 19.41 -12.34 11.49
N GLU A 234 20.64 -12.00 11.84
CA GLU A 234 21.06 -10.65 12.23
C GLU A 234 20.89 -9.67 11.07
N GLN A 235 21.26 -10.08 9.84
CA GLN A 235 21.03 -9.32 8.62
C GLN A 235 19.53 -9.13 8.38
N GLY A 236 18.73 -10.19 8.51
CA GLY A 236 17.26 -10.11 8.36
C GLY A 236 16.63 -9.14 9.35
N VAL A 237 17.09 -9.13 10.60
CA VAL A 237 16.65 -8.19 11.63
C VAL A 237 17.06 -6.75 11.29
N ALA A 238 18.31 -6.52 10.85
CA ALA A 238 18.78 -5.19 10.47
C ALA A 238 17.96 -4.61 9.30
N VAL A 239 17.65 -5.41 8.26
CA VAL A 239 16.78 -4.98 7.15
C VAL A 239 15.35 -4.72 7.62
N SER A 240 14.82 -5.52 8.56
CA SER A 240 13.49 -5.30 9.14
C SER A 240 13.42 -3.98 9.91
N LEU A 241 14.45 -3.63 10.68
CA LEU A 241 14.54 -2.34 11.37
C LEU A 241 14.60 -1.16 10.37
N LEU A 242 15.33 -1.32 9.26
CA LEU A 242 15.34 -0.34 8.17
C LEU A 242 13.93 -0.15 7.57
N MET A 243 13.20 -1.24 7.29
CA MET A 243 11.82 -1.16 6.79
C MET A 243 10.90 -0.45 7.77
N ILE A 244 11.02 -0.72 9.08
CA ILE A 244 10.25 -0.04 10.12
C ILE A 244 10.56 1.47 10.12
N ALA A 245 11.83 1.84 10.04
CA ALA A 245 12.25 3.24 10.00
C ALA A 245 11.71 3.96 8.76
N ILE A 246 11.82 3.37 7.57
CA ILE A 246 11.28 3.92 6.32
C ILE A 246 9.76 4.07 6.42
N SER A 247 9.05 3.04 6.90
CA SER A 247 7.60 3.08 7.08
C SER A 247 7.18 4.20 8.03
N MET A 248 7.88 4.36 9.15
CA MET A 248 7.60 5.42 10.12
C MET A 248 7.81 6.81 9.53
N ILE A 249 8.93 7.03 8.84
CA ILE A 249 9.24 8.31 8.18
C ILE A 249 8.14 8.66 7.17
N VAL A 250 7.78 7.72 6.30
CA VAL A 250 6.77 7.97 5.28
C VAL A 250 5.40 8.20 5.90
N LEU A 251 4.98 7.40 6.90
CA LEU A 251 3.68 7.59 7.56
C LEU A 251 3.60 8.94 8.28
N VAL A 252 4.67 9.38 8.93
CA VAL A 252 4.74 10.72 9.57
C VAL A 252 4.65 11.81 8.50
N ALA A 253 5.44 11.71 7.43
CA ALA A 253 5.42 12.67 6.33
C ALA A 253 4.02 12.78 5.68
N VAL A 254 3.37 11.65 5.45
CA VAL A 254 2.00 11.58 4.91
C VAL A 254 1.00 12.25 5.83
N LYS A 255 1.05 11.98 7.16
CA LYS A 255 0.15 12.62 8.12
C LYS A 255 0.34 14.13 8.18
N MET A 256 1.60 14.59 8.23
CA MET A 256 1.91 16.03 8.26
C MET A 256 1.47 16.76 6.99
N THR A 257 1.47 16.09 5.85
CA THR A 257 1.02 16.65 4.56
C THR A 257 -0.50 16.56 4.42
N GLY A 258 -1.11 15.45 4.84
CA GLY A 258 -2.56 15.20 4.75
C GLY A 258 -3.40 16.11 5.66
N GLU A 259 -2.87 16.57 6.79
CA GLU A 259 -3.54 17.55 7.66
C GLU A 259 -3.57 18.98 7.09
N ARG A 260 -2.74 19.26 6.06
CA ARG A 260 -2.64 20.58 5.41
C ARG A 260 -3.45 20.68 4.11
N VAL A 261 -4.02 19.58 3.63
CA VAL A 261 -4.79 19.48 2.38
C VAL A 261 -6.27 19.28 2.68
#